data_456afb3f9ff159265c8f07fecf82ee50
#
_entry.id   456afb3f9ff159265c8f07fecf82ee50
#
_cell.length_a   1.000
_cell.length_b   1.000
_cell.length_c   1.000
_cell.angle_alpha   90.00
_cell.angle_beta   90.00
_cell.angle_gamma   90.00
#
_symmetry.space_group_name_H-M   'P 1'
#
loop_
_entity.id
_entity.type
_entity.pdbx_description
1 polymer ?
#
loop_
_entity_poly.entity_id
_entity_poly.type
_entity_poly.pdbx_seq_one_letter_code
_entity_poly.pdbx_strand_id
1 'polypeptide(L)'
;MLDQKNAPLFDALVRHAKGSVNLHIPAHRQGKAAPDILVQFAGKNIFKIDMTEIPGLDDLHNPQGVIADAQELVADLYGAERSFFLINGTSCGLQALLMSVCGHYDKVILPRNMHRSVMAGLIFSGADPVFIMPEIIPGFNFSAGFTKQNLKKILHEHSGAKSIMAVYPVFYGVEAILSPLLRLHMKLVVLFLLMRHTEPIWPFTPSC
;
A
#
# COMPACT_ATOMS: atom_id res chain seq x y z
N MET A 1 -10.79 20.32 0.46
CA MET A 1 -9.73 19.82 -0.44
C MET A 1 -8.50 20.68 -0.21
N LEU A 2 -7.42 20.05 0.22
CA LEU A 2 -6.15 20.73 0.50
C LEU A 2 -5.48 21.16 -0.79
N ASP A 3 -4.54 22.13 -0.71
CA ASP A 3 -3.79 22.54 -1.89
C ASP A 3 -2.76 21.49 -2.29
N GLN A 4 -3.09 20.70 -3.32
CA GLN A 4 -2.28 19.60 -3.83
C GLN A 4 -0.98 20.03 -4.55
N LYS A 5 -0.72 21.34 -4.67
CA LYS A 5 0.55 21.87 -5.17
C LYS A 5 1.63 21.90 -4.08
N ASN A 6 1.25 21.78 -2.83
CA ASN A 6 2.18 21.72 -1.71
C ASN A 6 2.92 20.39 -1.65
N ALA A 7 4.21 20.46 -1.33
CA ALA A 7 5.06 19.28 -1.15
C ALA A 7 5.85 19.40 0.17
N PRO A 8 5.16 19.36 1.33
CA PRO A 8 5.73 19.77 2.62
C PRO A 8 7.00 19.01 2.99
N LEU A 9 7.02 17.67 2.78
CA LEU A 9 8.20 16.86 3.04
C LEU A 9 9.35 17.20 2.09
N PHE A 10 9.08 17.34 0.78
CA PHE A 10 10.11 17.68 -0.19
C PHE A 10 10.69 19.07 0.06
N ASP A 11 9.85 20.05 0.36
CA ASP A 11 10.27 21.40 0.66
C ASP A 11 11.11 21.48 1.94
N ALA A 12 10.78 20.68 2.95
CA ALA A 12 11.58 20.57 4.17
C ALA A 12 12.97 19.96 3.88
N LEU A 13 13.04 18.89 3.09
CA LEU A 13 14.30 18.27 2.66
C LEU A 13 15.17 19.27 1.90
N VAL A 14 14.61 20.01 0.94
CA VAL A 14 15.34 21.02 0.15
C VAL A 14 15.84 22.19 1.03
N ARG A 15 15.04 22.65 1.99
CA ARG A 15 15.46 23.68 2.94
C ARG A 15 16.61 23.20 3.81
N HIS A 16 16.50 21.97 4.34
CA HIS A 16 17.52 21.38 5.21
C HIS A 16 18.84 21.17 4.47
N ALA A 17 18.78 20.74 3.19
CA ALA A 17 19.94 20.53 2.32
C ALA A 17 20.82 21.77 2.14
N LYS A 18 20.27 23.00 2.32
CA LYS A 18 20.97 24.26 2.07
C LYS A 18 21.82 24.77 3.24
N GLY A 19 21.58 24.31 4.46
CA GLY A 19 22.13 24.99 5.64
C GLY A 19 22.79 24.12 6.70
N SER A 20 22.83 22.79 6.55
CA SER A 20 23.28 21.90 7.62
C SER A 20 24.67 21.32 7.40
N VAL A 21 25.45 21.23 8.49
CA VAL A 21 26.62 20.37 8.54
C VAL A 21 26.12 18.94 8.83
N ASN A 22 26.23 18.08 7.83
CA ASN A 22 25.73 16.73 7.90
C ASN A 22 26.67 15.80 8.64
N LEU A 23 26.34 15.47 9.91
CA LEU A 23 27.05 14.52 10.77
C LEU A 23 26.20 13.26 11.07
N HIS A 24 25.01 13.18 10.49
CA HIS A 24 24.10 12.05 10.63
C HIS A 24 24.21 11.07 9.44
N ILE A 25 23.54 9.92 9.53
CA ILE A 25 23.36 9.02 8.38
C ILE A 25 22.41 9.64 7.33
N PRO A 26 22.57 9.27 6.05
CA PRO A 26 23.52 8.29 5.49
C PRO A 26 24.96 8.86 5.37
N ALA A 27 25.94 7.94 5.43
CA ALA A 27 27.36 8.29 5.52
C ALA A 27 27.96 8.99 4.27
N HIS A 28 27.24 9.08 3.17
CA HIS A 28 27.71 9.79 1.97
C HIS A 28 27.78 11.32 2.17
N ARG A 29 27.27 11.85 3.29
CA ARG A 29 27.41 13.28 3.70
C ARG A 29 26.97 14.23 2.59
N GLN A 30 25.72 14.12 2.14
CA GLN A 30 25.16 14.91 1.02
C GLN A 30 25.97 14.76 -0.28
N GLY A 31 26.51 13.55 -0.52
CA GLY A 31 27.25 13.21 -1.73
C GLY A 31 28.74 13.50 -1.68
N LYS A 32 29.28 14.09 -0.58
CA LYS A 32 30.74 14.37 -0.46
C LYS A 32 31.58 13.10 -0.39
N ALA A 33 31.04 11.99 0.13
CA ALA A 33 31.67 10.69 0.23
C ALA A 33 31.03 9.64 -0.70
N ALA A 34 30.15 10.06 -1.60
CA ALA A 34 29.57 9.16 -2.59
C ALA A 34 30.58 8.89 -3.71
N PRO A 35 30.62 7.67 -4.29
CA PRO A 35 31.46 7.36 -5.44
C PRO A 35 31.16 8.28 -6.63
N ASP A 36 32.21 8.77 -7.30
CA ASP A 36 32.08 9.71 -8.41
C ASP A 36 31.15 9.19 -9.53
N ILE A 37 31.22 7.90 -9.82
CA ILE A 37 30.37 7.27 -10.83
C ILE A 37 28.88 7.39 -10.51
N LEU A 38 28.50 7.27 -9.23
CA LEU A 38 27.12 7.45 -8.78
C LEU A 38 26.70 8.91 -8.83
N VAL A 39 27.59 9.82 -8.46
CA VAL A 39 27.33 11.26 -8.53
C VAL A 39 27.17 11.73 -9.97
N GLN A 40 27.95 11.21 -10.90
CA GLN A 40 27.83 11.50 -12.32
C GLN A 40 26.52 10.96 -12.89
N PHE A 41 26.10 9.77 -12.49
CA PHE A 41 24.87 9.13 -12.97
C PHE A 41 23.60 9.77 -12.38
N ALA A 42 23.52 9.92 -11.06
CA ALA A 42 22.31 10.35 -10.36
C ALA A 42 22.22 11.89 -10.14
N GLY A 43 23.32 12.60 -10.31
CA GLY A 43 23.42 14.02 -9.98
C GLY A 43 23.62 14.27 -8.48
N LYS A 44 24.21 15.41 -8.14
CA LYS A 44 24.52 15.76 -6.74
C LYS A 44 23.28 16.00 -5.87
N ASN A 45 22.19 16.46 -6.46
CA ASN A 45 21.02 16.89 -5.69
C ASN A 45 20.29 15.74 -5.00
N ILE A 46 20.30 14.54 -5.59
CA ILE A 46 19.68 13.37 -4.96
C ILE A 46 20.31 13.04 -3.60
N PHE A 47 21.62 13.13 -3.49
CA PHE A 47 22.33 12.87 -2.23
C PHE A 47 22.12 13.96 -1.17
N LYS A 48 21.74 15.18 -1.59
CA LYS A 48 21.48 16.27 -0.65
C LYS A 48 20.16 16.11 0.08
N ILE A 49 19.18 15.45 -0.54
CA ILE A 49 17.86 15.21 0.03
C ILE A 49 17.71 13.81 0.63
N ASP A 50 18.73 12.95 0.53
CA ASP A 50 18.79 11.66 1.20
C ASP A 50 19.24 11.87 2.64
N MET A 51 18.27 11.89 3.55
CA MET A 51 18.45 12.23 4.97
C MET A 51 17.67 11.27 5.86
N THR A 52 18.09 11.17 7.09
CA THR A 52 17.38 10.45 8.14
C THR A 52 16.38 11.36 8.86
N GLU A 53 15.62 10.80 9.77
CA GLU A 53 14.71 11.49 10.67
C GLU A 53 15.51 12.34 11.68
N ILE A 54 15.55 13.65 11.43
CA ILE A 54 16.25 14.64 12.25
C ILE A 54 15.32 15.82 12.54
N PRO A 55 15.61 16.67 13.53
CA PRO A 55 14.78 17.81 13.84
C PRO A 55 14.44 18.64 12.59
N GLY A 56 13.14 18.82 12.33
CA GLY A 56 12.62 19.53 11.16
C GLY A 56 12.25 18.65 9.95
N LEU A 57 12.56 17.34 10.00
CA LEU A 57 12.17 16.37 8.95
C LEU A 57 11.13 15.34 9.40
N ASP A 58 10.68 15.42 10.68
CA ASP A 58 9.65 14.55 11.25
C ASP A 58 10.13 13.11 11.49
N ASP A 59 9.24 12.24 11.98
CA ASP A 59 9.44 10.82 12.26
C ASP A 59 8.34 10.01 11.59
N LEU A 60 8.70 9.09 10.70
CA LEU A 60 7.74 8.28 9.95
C LEU A 60 6.91 7.35 10.85
N HIS A 61 7.45 6.90 11.97
CA HIS A 61 6.75 6.01 12.90
C HIS A 61 5.79 6.75 13.84
N ASN A 62 6.00 8.07 14.02
CA ASN A 62 5.13 8.94 14.81
C ASN A 62 5.03 10.34 14.17
N PRO A 63 4.44 10.44 12.96
CA PRO A 63 4.44 11.67 12.18
C PRO A 63 3.58 12.75 12.85
N GLN A 64 4.18 13.93 13.09
CA GLN A 64 3.54 15.09 13.72
C GLN A 64 3.87 16.41 13.00
N GLY A 65 4.60 16.35 11.91
CA GLY A 65 5.08 17.49 11.14
C GLY A 65 4.95 17.28 9.65
N VAL A 66 6.03 17.51 8.90
CA VAL A 66 6.02 17.51 7.44
C VAL A 66 5.68 16.17 6.78
N ILE A 67 5.91 15.05 7.47
CA ILE A 67 5.45 13.72 7.01
C ILE A 67 3.93 13.61 7.24
N ALA A 68 3.43 14.04 8.40
CA ALA A 68 2.00 14.07 8.68
C ALA A 68 1.26 14.94 7.65
N ASP A 69 1.77 16.16 7.39
CA ASP A 69 1.19 17.07 6.40
C ASP A 69 1.14 16.43 5.00
N ALA A 70 2.20 15.72 4.60
CA ALA A 70 2.25 15.01 3.32
C ALA A 70 1.25 13.83 3.29
N GLN A 71 1.09 13.09 4.38
CA GLN A 71 0.10 12.03 4.50
C GLN A 71 -1.33 12.56 4.44
N GLU A 72 -1.61 13.72 5.05
CA GLU A 72 -2.93 14.37 4.96
C GLU A 72 -3.27 14.80 3.53
N LEU A 73 -2.30 15.35 2.78
CA LEU A 73 -2.49 15.69 1.37
C LEU A 73 -2.87 14.46 0.54
N VAL A 74 -2.19 13.33 0.75
CA VAL A 74 -2.52 12.09 0.06
C VAL A 74 -3.90 11.58 0.48
N ALA A 75 -4.25 11.64 1.76
CA ALA A 75 -5.57 11.23 2.24
C ALA A 75 -6.68 12.07 1.61
N ASP A 76 -6.51 13.40 1.55
CA ASP A 76 -7.47 14.33 0.92
C ASP A 76 -7.62 14.03 -0.59
N LEU A 77 -6.50 13.79 -1.30
CA LEU A 77 -6.50 13.47 -2.73
C LEU A 77 -7.31 12.20 -3.05
N TYR A 78 -7.20 11.19 -2.19
CA TYR A 78 -7.88 9.90 -2.38
C TYR A 78 -9.25 9.81 -1.68
N GLY A 79 -9.67 10.86 -0.97
CA GLY A 79 -10.89 10.84 -0.16
C GLY A 79 -10.83 9.81 0.97
N ALA A 80 -9.64 9.52 1.48
CA ALA A 80 -9.40 8.61 2.58
C ALA A 80 -9.38 9.36 3.91
N GLU A 81 -9.71 8.67 5.01
CA GLU A 81 -9.60 9.23 6.34
C GLU A 81 -8.14 9.41 6.76
N ARG A 82 -7.27 8.47 6.35
CA ARG A 82 -5.83 8.49 6.61
C ARG A 82 -5.04 7.84 5.48
N SER A 83 -3.79 8.23 5.33
CA SER A 83 -2.81 7.54 4.48
C SER A 83 -1.54 7.25 5.27
N PHE A 84 -0.80 6.24 4.84
CA PHE A 84 0.45 5.81 5.47
C PHE A 84 1.53 5.60 4.42
N PHE A 85 2.70 6.20 4.61
CA PHE A 85 3.85 5.93 3.77
C PHE A 85 4.57 4.66 4.22
N LEU A 86 4.89 3.80 3.27
CA LEU A 86 5.49 2.49 3.54
C LEU A 86 6.92 2.44 2.99
N ILE A 87 7.91 2.16 3.86
CA ILE A 87 9.32 2.08 3.47
C ILE A 87 9.71 0.70 2.90
N ASN A 88 8.97 -0.36 3.26
CA ASN A 88 9.22 -1.73 2.77
C ASN A 88 8.23 -2.15 1.66
N GLY A 89 7.70 -1.15 0.92
CA GLY A 89 6.76 -1.36 -0.17
C GLY A 89 5.41 -1.91 0.26
N THR A 90 4.55 -2.18 -0.71
CA THR A 90 3.18 -2.68 -0.51
C THR A 90 3.13 -4.00 0.25
N SER A 91 4.18 -4.83 0.16
CA SER A 91 4.25 -6.10 0.89
C SER A 91 4.16 -5.92 2.41
N CYS A 92 4.83 -4.92 2.95
CA CYS A 92 4.73 -4.57 4.38
C CYS A 92 3.32 -4.10 4.73
N GLY A 93 2.72 -3.25 3.88
CA GLY A 93 1.35 -2.78 4.07
C GLY A 93 0.33 -3.90 4.12
N LEU A 94 0.49 -4.92 3.25
CA LEU A 94 -0.39 -6.09 3.25
C LEU A 94 -0.28 -6.94 4.52
N GLN A 95 0.93 -7.12 5.00
CA GLN A 95 1.18 -7.83 6.25
C GLN A 95 0.56 -7.07 7.43
N ALA A 96 0.85 -5.78 7.54
CA ALA A 96 0.31 -4.91 8.59
C ALA A 96 -1.22 -4.90 8.57
N LEU A 97 -1.82 -4.82 7.39
CA LEU A 97 -3.25 -4.78 7.20
C LEU A 97 -3.93 -6.08 7.65
N LEU A 98 -3.40 -7.26 7.28
CA LEU A 98 -3.91 -8.54 7.78
C LEU A 98 -3.79 -8.65 9.29
N MET A 99 -2.63 -8.28 9.84
CA MET A 99 -2.41 -8.31 11.29
C MET A 99 -3.31 -7.34 12.05
N SER A 100 -3.74 -6.24 11.43
CA SER A 100 -4.63 -5.26 12.08
C SER A 100 -6.09 -5.72 12.13
N VAL A 101 -6.53 -6.51 11.15
CA VAL A 101 -7.94 -6.95 11.04
C VAL A 101 -8.16 -8.38 11.51
N CYS A 102 -7.15 -9.24 11.45
CA CYS A 102 -7.26 -10.66 11.80
C CYS A 102 -6.28 -11.01 12.90
N GLY A 103 -6.79 -11.64 13.94
CA GLY A 103 -6.01 -12.29 14.99
C GLY A 103 -5.93 -13.80 14.81
N HIS A 104 -5.37 -14.46 15.81
CA HIS A 104 -5.19 -15.91 15.83
C HIS A 104 -6.52 -16.66 15.70
N TYR A 105 -6.61 -17.59 14.75
CA TYR A 105 -7.81 -18.34 14.38
C TYR A 105 -8.98 -17.54 13.77
N ASP A 106 -8.86 -16.24 13.57
CA ASP A 106 -9.86 -15.49 12.80
C ASP A 106 -9.89 -15.97 11.35
N LYS A 107 -11.07 -16.28 10.82
CA LYS A 107 -11.20 -16.71 9.42
C LYS A 107 -11.09 -15.52 8.47
N VAL A 108 -10.25 -15.68 7.44
CA VAL A 108 -10.09 -14.72 6.36
C VAL A 108 -10.28 -15.39 5.00
N ILE A 109 -11.16 -14.85 4.17
CA ILE A 109 -11.40 -15.34 2.81
C ILE A 109 -10.39 -14.71 1.86
N LEU A 110 -9.65 -15.53 1.12
CA LEU A 110 -8.53 -15.14 0.28
C LEU A 110 -8.59 -15.82 -1.09
N PRO A 111 -8.29 -15.10 -2.20
CA PRO A 111 -8.15 -15.76 -3.49
C PRO A 111 -6.89 -16.62 -3.50
N ARG A 112 -6.98 -17.81 -4.11
CA ARG A 112 -5.83 -18.75 -4.15
C ARG A 112 -4.64 -18.22 -4.96
N ASN A 113 -4.87 -17.25 -5.86
CA ASN A 113 -3.85 -16.56 -6.65
C ASN A 113 -3.35 -15.26 -6.01
N MET A 114 -3.41 -15.15 -4.69
CA MET A 114 -2.92 -14.00 -3.94
C MET A 114 -1.40 -13.84 -4.02
N HIS A 115 -0.92 -12.62 -3.76
CA HIS A 115 0.51 -12.34 -3.67
C HIS A 115 1.15 -12.99 -2.44
N ARG A 116 2.42 -13.39 -2.57
CA ARG A 116 3.19 -14.05 -1.48
C ARG A 116 3.24 -13.27 -0.16
N SER A 117 3.17 -11.94 -0.21
CA SER A 117 3.13 -11.09 0.99
C SER A 117 1.89 -11.32 1.86
N VAL A 118 0.77 -11.71 1.25
CA VAL A 118 -0.45 -12.08 1.97
C VAL A 118 -0.23 -13.37 2.77
N MET A 119 0.50 -14.33 2.22
CA MET A 119 0.89 -15.54 2.93
C MET A 119 1.73 -15.23 4.17
N ALA A 120 2.69 -14.31 4.05
CA ALA A 120 3.47 -13.85 5.21
C ALA A 120 2.58 -13.19 6.27
N GLY A 121 1.64 -12.35 5.85
CA GLY A 121 0.65 -11.74 6.75
C GLY A 121 -0.23 -12.76 7.48
N LEU A 122 -0.62 -13.85 6.81
CA LEU A 122 -1.33 -14.98 7.45
C LEU A 122 -0.48 -15.65 8.54
N ILE A 123 0.79 -15.91 8.25
CA ILE A 123 1.71 -16.52 9.21
C ILE A 123 1.86 -15.60 10.44
N PHE A 124 2.04 -14.31 10.23
CA PHE A 124 2.24 -13.35 11.32
C PHE A 124 0.97 -13.12 12.16
N SER A 125 -0.21 -13.08 11.52
CA SER A 125 -1.48 -12.90 12.23
C SER A 125 -1.97 -14.17 12.92
N GLY A 126 -1.55 -15.36 12.44
CA GLY A 126 -2.10 -16.64 12.87
C GLY A 126 -3.55 -16.86 12.43
N ALA A 127 -4.03 -16.10 11.44
CA ALA A 127 -5.37 -16.22 10.91
C ALA A 127 -5.57 -17.53 10.13
N ASP A 128 -6.80 -18.03 10.11
CA ASP A 128 -7.22 -19.26 9.43
C ASP A 128 -7.71 -18.92 8.01
N PRO A 129 -6.98 -19.31 6.94
CA PRO A 129 -7.34 -18.94 5.59
C PRO A 129 -8.45 -19.82 5.01
N VAL A 130 -9.46 -19.20 4.45
CA VAL A 130 -10.48 -19.81 3.62
C VAL A 130 -10.23 -19.44 2.16
N PHE A 131 -9.83 -20.39 1.34
CA PHE A 131 -9.44 -20.09 -0.05
C PHE A 131 -10.63 -20.10 -0.99
N ILE A 132 -10.80 -19.00 -1.75
CA ILE A 132 -11.68 -18.94 -2.89
C ILE A 132 -10.88 -19.17 -4.17
N MET A 133 -11.33 -20.13 -4.99
CA MET A 133 -10.65 -20.45 -6.24
C MET A 133 -10.98 -19.42 -7.31
N PRO A 134 -9.97 -18.84 -7.98
CA PRO A 134 -10.20 -17.99 -9.14
C PRO A 134 -10.68 -18.84 -10.33
N GLU A 135 -11.37 -18.20 -11.27
CA GLU A 135 -11.66 -18.82 -12.56
C GLU A 135 -10.40 -18.83 -13.43
N ILE A 136 -10.32 -19.86 -14.28
CA ILE A 136 -9.27 -19.96 -15.30
C ILE A 136 -9.85 -19.51 -16.62
N ILE A 137 -9.17 -18.60 -17.31
CA ILE A 137 -9.60 -18.12 -18.62
C ILE A 137 -9.33 -19.20 -19.66
N PRO A 138 -10.37 -19.68 -20.35
CA PRO A 138 -10.22 -20.71 -21.36
C PRO A 138 -9.24 -20.30 -22.47
N GLY A 139 -8.34 -21.20 -22.83
CA GLY A 139 -7.35 -20.99 -23.90
C GLY A 139 -6.07 -20.26 -23.49
N PHE A 140 -6.04 -19.62 -22.31
CA PHE A 140 -4.85 -18.87 -21.86
C PHE A 140 -4.18 -19.45 -20.62
N ASN A 141 -4.83 -20.35 -19.91
CA ASN A 141 -4.32 -21.01 -18.68
C ASN A 141 -3.87 -20.07 -17.56
N PHE A 142 -4.37 -18.84 -17.50
CA PHE A 142 -4.12 -17.97 -16.38
C PHE A 142 -5.41 -17.66 -15.59
N SER A 143 -5.21 -17.33 -14.32
CA SER A 143 -6.31 -17.07 -13.40
C SER A 143 -6.91 -15.68 -13.61
N ALA A 144 -8.24 -15.61 -13.65
CA ALA A 144 -9.02 -14.39 -13.49
C ALA A 144 -9.31 -14.14 -11.99
N GLY A 145 -10.24 -13.26 -11.71
CA GLY A 145 -10.80 -13.12 -10.36
C GLY A 145 -11.77 -14.26 -10.03
N PHE A 146 -12.41 -14.18 -8.90
CA PHE A 146 -13.50 -15.09 -8.52
C PHE A 146 -14.87 -14.52 -8.92
N THR A 147 -15.84 -15.40 -9.15
CA THR A 147 -17.20 -14.97 -9.52
C THR A 147 -18.04 -14.55 -8.32
N LYS A 148 -19.12 -13.81 -8.61
CA LYS A 148 -20.14 -13.48 -7.62
C LYS A 148 -20.78 -14.73 -6.99
N GLN A 149 -20.93 -15.81 -7.77
CA GLN A 149 -21.52 -17.06 -7.29
C GLN A 149 -20.59 -17.74 -6.30
N ASN A 150 -19.30 -17.87 -6.66
CA ASN A 150 -18.28 -18.45 -5.77
C ASN A 150 -18.16 -17.66 -4.47
N LEU A 151 -18.20 -16.33 -4.56
CA LEU A 151 -18.17 -15.47 -3.38
C LEU A 151 -19.39 -15.67 -2.49
N LYS A 152 -20.60 -15.69 -3.05
CA LYS A 152 -21.82 -15.92 -2.27
C LYS A 152 -21.82 -17.28 -1.57
N LYS A 153 -21.38 -18.33 -2.27
CA LYS A 153 -21.26 -19.67 -1.72
C LYS A 153 -20.33 -19.70 -0.51
N ILE A 154 -19.10 -19.20 -0.69
CA ILE A 154 -18.08 -19.24 0.38
C ILE A 154 -18.47 -18.37 1.58
N LEU A 155 -19.14 -17.26 1.36
CA LEU A 155 -19.68 -16.40 2.44
C LEU A 155 -20.79 -17.08 3.24
N HIS A 156 -21.63 -17.85 2.57
CA HIS A 156 -22.67 -18.63 3.25
C HIS A 156 -22.06 -19.77 4.09
N GLU A 157 -21.08 -20.49 3.53
CA GLU A 157 -20.38 -21.58 4.20
C GLU A 157 -19.49 -21.09 5.37
N HIS A 158 -18.97 -19.86 5.27
CA HIS A 158 -18.07 -19.25 6.24
C HIS A 158 -18.60 -17.89 6.72
N SER A 159 -19.83 -17.85 7.18
CA SER A 159 -20.50 -16.61 7.65
C SER A 159 -19.81 -15.94 8.83
N GLY A 160 -18.96 -16.65 9.55
CA GLY A 160 -18.10 -16.11 10.62
C GLY A 160 -16.74 -15.59 10.16
N ALA A 161 -16.47 -15.51 8.85
CA ALA A 161 -15.23 -14.92 8.35
C ALA A 161 -15.15 -13.43 8.72
N LYS A 162 -14.00 -13.00 9.23
CA LYS A 162 -13.79 -11.65 9.74
C LYS A 162 -13.46 -10.65 8.65
N SER A 163 -12.79 -11.12 7.59
CA SER A 163 -12.41 -10.28 6.47
C SER A 163 -12.36 -11.06 5.15
N ILE A 164 -12.41 -10.30 4.05
CA ILE A 164 -12.19 -10.81 2.70
C ILE A 164 -11.11 -9.95 2.06
N MET A 165 -10.16 -10.58 1.41
CA MET A 165 -9.19 -9.90 0.58
C MET A 165 -9.47 -10.21 -0.89
N ALA A 166 -9.37 -9.19 -1.75
CA ALA A 166 -9.45 -9.33 -3.19
C ALA A 166 -8.23 -8.70 -3.85
N VAL A 167 -7.76 -9.26 -4.95
CA VAL A 167 -6.70 -8.70 -5.79
C VAL A 167 -7.36 -8.07 -7.01
N TYR A 168 -7.10 -6.76 -7.22
CA TYR A 168 -7.71 -6.01 -8.32
C TYR A 168 -6.74 -4.95 -8.88
N PRO A 169 -6.45 -4.96 -10.17
CA PRO A 169 -6.66 -6.11 -11.07
C PRO A 169 -5.78 -7.31 -10.66
N VAL A 170 -6.07 -8.51 -11.16
CA VAL A 170 -5.14 -9.65 -11.00
C VAL A 170 -3.88 -9.40 -11.83
N PHE A 171 -2.82 -10.16 -11.60
CA PHE A 171 -1.51 -9.97 -12.24
C PHE A 171 -1.58 -9.83 -13.78
N TYR A 172 -2.52 -10.48 -14.42
CA TYR A 172 -2.71 -10.42 -15.89
C TYR A 172 -3.64 -9.28 -16.35
N GLY A 173 -3.95 -8.31 -15.50
CA GLY A 173 -4.79 -7.17 -15.84
C GLY A 173 -6.30 -7.48 -15.91
N VAL A 174 -6.72 -8.69 -15.55
CA VAL A 174 -8.14 -9.04 -15.54
C VAL A 174 -8.81 -8.50 -14.29
N GLU A 175 -9.92 -7.82 -14.47
CA GLU A 175 -10.69 -7.25 -13.38
C GLU A 175 -11.56 -8.32 -12.70
N ALA A 176 -11.43 -8.44 -11.38
CA ALA A 176 -12.42 -9.15 -10.59
C ALA A 176 -13.71 -8.31 -10.49
N ILE A 177 -14.87 -8.97 -10.43
CA ILE A 177 -16.15 -8.25 -10.25
C ILE A 177 -16.23 -7.73 -8.82
N LEU A 178 -15.79 -6.50 -8.57
CA LEU A 178 -15.82 -5.84 -7.24
C LEU A 178 -17.21 -5.31 -6.87
N SER A 179 -18.04 -4.97 -7.86
CA SER A 179 -19.36 -4.36 -7.61
C SER A 179 -20.28 -5.14 -6.67
N PRO A 180 -20.27 -6.49 -6.63
CA PRO A 180 -21.03 -7.24 -5.65
C PRO A 180 -20.44 -7.17 -4.23
N LEU A 181 -19.12 -7.04 -4.09
CA LEU A 181 -18.45 -6.92 -2.79
C LEU A 181 -18.79 -5.58 -2.13
N LEU A 182 -18.77 -4.49 -2.91
CA LEU A 182 -19.08 -3.14 -2.45
C LEU A 182 -20.54 -2.98 -1.99
N ARG A 183 -21.47 -3.79 -2.55
CA ARG A 183 -22.90 -3.77 -2.20
C ARG A 183 -23.30 -4.72 -1.07
N LEU A 184 -22.40 -5.60 -0.66
CA LEU A 184 -22.62 -6.42 0.52
C LEU A 184 -22.44 -5.53 1.74
N HIS A 185 -23.55 -4.98 2.26
CA HIS A 185 -23.64 -4.30 3.56
C HIS A 185 -23.34 -5.29 4.68
N MET A 186 -22.11 -5.74 4.75
CA MET A 186 -21.71 -6.71 5.74
C MET A 186 -20.85 -6.03 6.81
N LYS A 187 -21.02 -6.46 8.04
CA LYS A 187 -20.11 -6.21 9.18
C LYS A 187 -18.70 -6.78 8.94
N LEU A 188 -18.37 -7.13 7.69
CA LEU A 188 -17.07 -7.60 7.26
C LEU A 188 -16.19 -6.41 6.85
N VAL A 189 -14.97 -6.37 7.35
CA VAL A 189 -13.95 -5.48 6.84
C VAL A 189 -13.53 -6.04 5.47
N VAL A 190 -13.99 -5.40 4.40
CA VAL A 190 -13.58 -5.76 3.04
C VAL A 190 -12.27 -5.05 2.75
N LEU A 191 -11.19 -5.83 2.71
CA LEU A 191 -9.87 -5.35 2.45
C LEU A 191 -9.63 -5.37 0.95
N PHE A 192 -9.77 -4.23 0.28
CA PHE A 192 -9.41 -4.11 -1.13
C PHE A 192 -7.92 -3.83 -1.25
N LEU A 193 -7.20 -4.83 -1.75
CA LEU A 193 -5.86 -4.62 -2.23
C LEU A 193 -5.91 -4.14 -3.67
N LEU A 194 -5.94 -2.83 -3.88
CA LEU A 194 -5.66 -2.23 -5.17
C LEU A 194 -4.14 -2.25 -5.39
N MET A 195 -3.61 -3.36 -5.90
CA MET A 195 -2.30 -3.36 -6.52
C MET A 195 -2.42 -2.72 -7.90
N ARG A 196 -2.34 -1.40 -7.99
CA ARG A 196 -2.11 -0.75 -9.28
C ARG A 196 -0.65 -0.95 -9.66
N HIS A 197 -0.38 -1.98 -10.45
CA HIS A 197 0.84 -2.04 -11.22
C HIS A 197 0.78 -0.98 -12.33
N THR A 198 1.62 0.05 -12.23
CA THR A 198 2.15 0.88 -13.32
C THR A 198 1.20 1.75 -14.15
N GLU A 199 0.03 2.16 -13.67
CA GLU A 199 -0.70 3.24 -14.34
C GLU A 199 -0.74 4.52 -13.50
N PRO A 200 -0.72 5.72 -14.15
CA PRO A 200 -0.82 6.98 -13.43
C PRO A 200 -2.09 7.00 -12.59
N ILE A 201 -1.95 7.48 -11.37
CA ILE A 201 -3.01 7.60 -10.39
C ILE A 201 -4.06 8.58 -10.92
N TRP A 202 -5.13 8.06 -11.50
CA TRP A 202 -6.30 8.87 -11.79
C TRP A 202 -7.18 8.91 -10.53
N PRO A 203 -7.57 10.09 -10.06
CA PRO A 203 -8.55 10.18 -8.99
C PRO A 203 -9.83 9.51 -9.45
N PHE A 204 -10.39 8.62 -8.62
CA PHE A 204 -11.72 8.11 -8.83
C PHE A 204 -12.69 9.29 -8.73
N THR A 205 -13.19 9.80 -9.86
CA THR A 205 -14.43 10.52 -9.87
C THR A 205 -15.55 9.47 -9.78
N PRO A 206 -16.41 9.51 -8.77
CA PRO A 206 -17.63 8.73 -8.79
C PRO A 206 -18.48 9.32 -9.90
N SER A 207 -18.47 8.73 -11.07
CA SER A 207 -19.50 8.97 -12.07
C SER A 207 -20.74 8.18 -11.64
N CYS A 208 -21.84 8.89 -11.51
CA CYS A 208 -23.23 8.58 -11.15
C CYS A 208 -23.70 7.15 -11.39
#